data_8c4a86737ccce550b97e3909a6326425
#
_entry.id   8c4a86737ccce550b97e3909a6326425
#
_cell.length_a   1.000
_cell.length_b   1.000
_cell.length_c   1.000
_cell.angle_alpha   90.00
_cell.angle_beta   90.00
_cell.angle_gamma   90.00
#
_symmetry.space_group_name_H-M   'P 1'
#
loop_
_entity.id
_entity.type
_entity.pdbx_description
1 polymer ?
#
loop_
_entity_poly.entity_id
_entity_poly.type
_entity_poly.pdbx_seq_one_letter_code
_entity_poly.pdbx_strand_id
1 'polypeptide(L)'
;MFFVSRKLVYPFFLIMFSLVIFGLVFISFLNNSIIVNDPSVSVSGSNLVLKMQIENTSNHAIRGVNVLVRNGVIERGFFLKGSDKNSVLNPGEKFDFVAAIPLEEVLSYSIEVRALFNKTIFLDFELDESTIDPIKAEVYLPKKLVYGREYTYPVKLCNESNNDLDEVYWIPSSSAGDFKEVFYEQIVSIKKGSCETLYSTLTPNKVGNLSLFFLMRIGSIEKRELVVIEVIKNEEDLNQ
;
A
#
# COMPACT_ATOMS: atom_id res chain seq x y z
N MET A 1 -10.87 68.86 -21.47
CA MET A 1 -10.58 68.07 -22.70
C MET A 1 -9.11 67.63 -22.64
N PHE A 2 -8.85 66.36 -22.27
CA PHE A 2 -7.47 65.89 -22.15
C PHE A 2 -6.96 65.44 -23.53
N PHE A 3 -6.00 66.23 -24.09
CA PHE A 3 -5.28 65.82 -25.28
C PHE A 3 -4.23 64.76 -24.92
N VAL A 4 -4.56 63.50 -25.09
CA VAL A 4 -3.55 62.39 -25.00
C VAL A 4 -2.68 62.48 -26.27
N SER A 5 -1.42 62.79 -26.11
CA SER A 5 -0.45 62.90 -27.20
C SER A 5 -0.39 61.58 -27.97
N ARG A 6 -0.57 61.59 -29.28
CA ARG A 6 -0.46 60.41 -30.18
C ARG A 6 0.85 59.62 -29.97
N LYS A 7 1.90 60.27 -29.50
CA LYS A 7 3.21 59.66 -29.22
C LYS A 7 3.19 58.70 -28.01
N LEU A 8 2.22 58.83 -27.11
CA LEU A 8 2.08 57.94 -25.92
C LEU A 8 1.10 56.79 -26.15
N VAL A 9 0.18 56.92 -27.09
CA VAL A 9 -0.85 55.91 -27.38
C VAL A 9 -0.23 54.69 -28.03
N TYR A 10 0.72 54.86 -28.95
CA TYR A 10 1.38 53.71 -29.63
C TYR A 10 2.18 52.80 -28.73
N PRO A 11 3.07 53.28 -27.87
CA PRO A 11 3.80 52.37 -26.96
C PRO A 11 2.88 51.70 -25.93
N PHE A 12 1.80 52.38 -25.49
CA PHE A 12 0.82 51.79 -24.58
C PHE A 12 0.07 50.62 -25.23
N PHE A 13 -0.38 50.75 -26.48
CA PHE A 13 -1.01 49.67 -27.23
C PHE A 13 -0.05 48.50 -27.49
N LEU A 14 1.21 48.79 -27.78
CA LEU A 14 2.23 47.77 -27.98
C LEU A 14 2.50 46.95 -26.71
N ILE A 15 2.58 47.60 -25.54
CA ILE A 15 2.75 46.97 -24.24
C ILE A 15 1.51 46.10 -23.88
N MET A 16 0.30 46.65 -24.06
CA MET A 16 -0.94 45.93 -23.79
C MET A 16 -1.10 44.71 -24.71
N PHE A 17 -0.79 44.87 -26.00
CA PHE A 17 -0.84 43.77 -26.96
C PHE A 17 0.18 42.68 -26.65
N SER A 18 1.39 43.06 -26.24
CA SER A 18 2.44 42.15 -25.78
C SER A 18 2.02 41.39 -24.52
N LEU A 19 1.39 42.07 -23.56
CA LEU A 19 0.86 41.43 -22.33
C LEU A 19 -0.28 40.44 -22.63
N VAL A 20 -1.16 40.79 -23.58
CA VAL A 20 -2.25 39.92 -24.01
C VAL A 20 -1.69 38.66 -24.71
N ILE A 21 -0.75 38.83 -25.63
CA ILE A 21 -0.09 37.70 -26.29
C ILE A 21 0.65 36.85 -25.28
N PHE A 22 1.40 37.45 -24.36
CA PHE A 22 2.11 36.74 -23.31
C PHE A 22 1.12 35.98 -22.41
N GLY A 23 0.01 36.59 -22.04
CA GLY A 23 -1.06 35.94 -21.27
C GLY A 23 -1.70 34.75 -22.00
N LEU A 24 -1.99 34.90 -23.30
CA LEU A 24 -2.55 33.80 -24.11
C LEU A 24 -1.56 32.68 -24.31
N VAL A 25 -0.28 32.97 -24.53
CA VAL A 25 0.79 31.98 -24.61
C VAL A 25 0.94 31.29 -23.28
N PHE A 26 0.96 32.02 -22.17
CA PHE A 26 1.06 31.43 -20.83
C PHE A 26 -0.13 30.56 -20.48
N ILE A 27 -1.36 30.96 -20.84
CA ILE A 27 -2.57 30.14 -20.65
C ILE A 27 -2.50 28.87 -21.51
N SER A 28 -1.97 28.96 -22.75
CA SER A 28 -1.81 27.75 -23.58
C SER A 28 -0.75 26.76 -23.05
N PHE A 29 0.26 27.28 -22.34
CA PHE A 29 1.22 26.45 -21.62
C PHE A 29 0.63 25.79 -20.35
N LEU A 30 -0.34 26.45 -19.73
CA LEU A 30 -1.05 25.91 -18.54
C LEU A 30 -2.16 24.91 -18.89
N ASN A 31 -2.55 24.81 -20.15
CA ASN A 31 -3.57 23.86 -20.58
C ASN A 31 -3.00 22.45 -20.57
N ASN A 32 -3.75 21.55 -19.93
CA ASN A 32 -3.52 20.12 -19.73
C ASN A 32 -2.77 19.48 -20.90
N SER A 33 -1.47 19.38 -20.76
CA SER A 33 -0.63 18.76 -21.77
C SER A 33 -0.20 17.34 -21.35
N ILE A 34 -0.55 16.93 -20.12
CA ILE A 34 -0.32 15.58 -19.62
C ILE A 34 -1.65 14.94 -19.31
N ILE A 35 -1.81 13.70 -19.78
CA ILE A 35 -2.93 12.84 -19.43
C ILE A 35 -2.37 11.59 -18.76
N VAL A 36 -3.06 11.12 -17.72
CA VAL A 36 -2.79 9.83 -17.08
C VAL A 36 -3.88 8.86 -17.47
N ASN A 37 -3.50 7.80 -18.16
CA ASN A 37 -4.39 6.75 -18.62
C ASN A 37 -4.18 5.49 -17.78
N ASP A 38 -5.26 4.73 -17.59
CA ASP A 38 -5.29 3.41 -16.95
C ASP A 38 -4.52 3.32 -15.61
N PRO A 39 -4.74 4.28 -14.68
CA PRO A 39 -4.10 4.21 -13.40
C PRO A 39 -4.62 2.99 -12.64
N SER A 40 -3.71 2.16 -12.15
CA SER A 40 -4.05 0.96 -11.37
C SER A 40 -3.07 0.76 -10.24
N VAL A 41 -3.58 0.22 -9.14
CA VAL A 41 -2.80 -0.16 -7.96
C VAL A 41 -3.06 -1.62 -7.69
N SER A 42 -2.01 -2.38 -7.46
CA SER A 42 -2.08 -3.80 -7.09
C SER A 42 -1.04 -4.12 -6.03
N VAL A 43 -1.26 -5.17 -5.27
CA VAL A 43 -0.29 -5.66 -4.30
C VAL A 43 0.45 -6.84 -4.90
N SER A 44 1.77 -6.84 -4.76
CA SER A 44 2.64 -7.95 -5.19
C SER A 44 3.67 -8.21 -4.10
N GLY A 45 3.50 -9.30 -3.38
CA GLY A 45 4.28 -9.61 -2.17
C GLY A 45 4.14 -8.49 -1.13
N SER A 46 5.26 -7.97 -0.67
CA SER A 46 5.33 -6.86 0.30
C SER A 46 5.27 -5.46 -0.33
N ASN A 47 4.95 -5.35 -1.61
CA ASN A 47 4.97 -4.08 -2.31
C ASN A 47 3.61 -3.73 -2.90
N LEU A 48 3.27 -2.44 -2.80
CA LEU A 48 2.26 -1.80 -3.61
C LEU A 48 2.85 -1.51 -4.98
N VAL A 49 2.28 -2.06 -6.03
CA VAL A 49 2.70 -1.82 -7.41
C VAL A 49 1.74 -0.86 -8.07
N LEU A 50 2.25 0.31 -8.39
CA LEU A 50 1.53 1.36 -9.11
C LEU A 50 1.85 1.24 -10.61
N LYS A 51 0.82 1.20 -11.45
CA LYS A 51 0.94 1.21 -12.90
C LYS A 51 0.06 2.29 -13.48
N MET A 52 0.59 3.05 -14.44
CA MET A 52 -0.16 4.04 -15.21
C MET A 52 0.56 4.34 -16.52
N GLN A 53 -0.17 4.82 -17.51
CA GLN A 53 0.41 5.37 -18.71
C GLN A 53 0.32 6.90 -18.66
N ILE A 54 1.46 7.57 -18.81
CA ILE A 54 1.55 9.05 -18.85
C ILE A 54 1.80 9.48 -20.29
N GLU A 55 0.92 10.30 -20.83
CA GLU A 55 0.94 10.75 -22.21
C GLU A 55 1.09 12.28 -22.30
N ASN A 56 2.00 12.72 -23.16
CA ASN A 56 2.09 14.14 -23.54
C ASN A 56 1.17 14.41 -24.75
N THR A 57 0.05 15.06 -24.52
CA THR A 57 -0.91 15.42 -25.58
C THR A 57 -0.65 16.80 -26.20
N SER A 58 0.37 17.50 -25.72
CA SER A 58 0.75 18.79 -26.28
C SER A 58 1.56 18.67 -27.57
N ASN A 59 1.75 19.78 -28.25
CA ASN A 59 2.61 19.90 -29.44
C ASN A 59 4.06 20.29 -29.11
N HIS A 60 4.43 20.30 -27.83
CA HIS A 60 5.79 20.63 -27.36
C HIS A 60 6.29 19.60 -26.36
N ALA A 61 7.60 19.53 -26.21
CA ALA A 61 8.22 18.61 -25.27
C ALA A 61 8.05 19.08 -23.81
N ILE A 62 7.65 18.18 -22.93
CA ILE A 62 7.46 18.43 -21.50
C ILE A 62 8.67 17.91 -20.74
N ARG A 63 9.20 18.71 -19.82
CA ARG A 63 10.37 18.39 -19.00
C ARG A 63 10.01 18.25 -17.53
N GLY A 64 10.83 17.48 -16.82
CA GLY A 64 10.76 17.34 -15.37
C GLY A 64 9.48 16.66 -14.90
N VAL A 65 8.94 15.71 -15.68
CA VAL A 65 7.78 14.93 -15.26
C VAL A 65 8.21 13.99 -14.14
N ASN A 66 7.53 14.12 -13.01
CA ASN A 66 7.73 13.24 -11.87
C ASN A 66 6.39 12.78 -11.30
N VAL A 67 6.43 11.62 -10.67
CA VAL A 67 5.32 11.03 -9.94
C VAL A 67 5.67 11.02 -8.46
N LEU A 68 4.85 11.62 -7.64
CA LEU A 68 5.01 11.66 -6.21
C LEU A 68 3.90 10.85 -5.55
N VAL A 69 4.27 9.89 -4.74
CA VAL A 69 3.33 9.03 -4.02
C VAL A 69 3.39 9.34 -2.54
N ARG A 70 2.23 9.57 -1.93
CA ARG A 70 2.08 9.88 -0.51
C ARG A 70 1.01 9.01 0.13
N ASN A 71 1.24 8.63 1.39
CA ASN A 71 0.25 7.90 2.20
C ASN A 71 0.13 8.45 3.64
N GLY A 72 0.53 9.69 3.87
CA GLY A 72 0.55 10.29 5.22
C GLY A 72 1.81 9.97 6.02
N VAL A 73 2.46 8.83 5.77
CA VAL A 73 3.69 8.39 6.45
C VAL A 73 4.89 8.48 5.51
N ILE A 74 4.70 8.07 4.26
CA ILE A 74 5.74 8.02 3.25
C ILE A 74 5.47 9.05 2.16
N GLU A 75 6.53 9.72 1.72
CA GLU A 75 6.55 10.51 0.49
C GLU A 75 7.69 10.00 -0.38
N ARG A 76 7.37 9.48 -1.57
CA ARG A 76 8.35 8.99 -2.54
C ARG A 76 8.15 9.63 -3.90
N GLY A 77 9.21 10.17 -4.46
CA GLY A 77 9.25 10.77 -5.79
C GLY A 77 9.97 9.88 -6.80
N PHE A 78 9.37 9.73 -7.98
CA PHE A 78 9.91 8.99 -9.11
C PHE A 78 9.98 9.90 -10.33
N PHE A 79 11.10 9.91 -11.02
CA PHE A 79 11.23 10.59 -12.31
C PHE A 79 10.91 9.62 -13.44
N LEU A 80 10.22 10.09 -14.48
CA LEU A 80 10.09 9.32 -15.70
C LEU A 80 11.48 9.13 -16.31
N LYS A 81 11.75 7.96 -16.88
CA LYS A 81 13.02 7.61 -17.54
C LYS A 81 14.26 7.68 -16.62
N GLY A 82 14.11 7.20 -15.37
CA GLY A 82 15.23 7.06 -14.43
C GLY A 82 15.43 8.25 -13.49
N SER A 83 16.61 8.40 -12.89
CA SER A 83 16.92 9.44 -11.90
C SER A 83 17.17 10.83 -12.49
N ASP A 84 16.97 11.01 -13.79
CA ASP A 84 17.30 12.25 -14.48
C ASP A 84 16.16 13.27 -14.41
N LYS A 85 16.40 14.36 -13.66
CA LYS A 85 15.50 15.53 -13.60
C LYS A 85 15.28 16.19 -14.97
N ASN A 86 16.11 15.87 -15.95
CA ASN A 86 16.02 16.39 -17.31
C ASN A 86 15.23 15.46 -18.25
N SER A 87 14.56 14.41 -17.74
CA SER A 87 13.73 13.55 -18.56
C SER A 87 12.72 14.38 -19.38
N VAL A 88 12.65 14.09 -20.67
CA VAL A 88 11.80 14.79 -21.62
C VAL A 88 10.75 13.83 -22.15
N LEU A 89 9.50 14.23 -22.13
CA LEU A 89 8.38 13.55 -22.77
C LEU A 89 8.02 14.33 -24.03
N ASN A 90 8.30 13.76 -25.21
CA ASN A 90 8.07 14.39 -26.49
C ASN A 90 6.58 14.49 -26.83
N PRO A 91 6.17 15.36 -27.78
CA PRO A 91 4.80 15.42 -28.25
C PRO A 91 4.26 14.07 -28.69
N GLY A 92 3.09 13.67 -28.17
CA GLY A 92 2.44 12.39 -28.47
C GLY A 92 3.13 11.16 -27.84
N GLU A 93 4.21 11.35 -27.09
CA GLU A 93 4.90 10.24 -26.43
C GLU A 93 4.09 9.72 -25.27
N LYS A 94 4.01 8.39 -25.18
CA LYS A 94 3.40 7.64 -24.08
C LYS A 94 4.50 6.94 -23.29
N PHE A 95 4.41 7.01 -21.98
CA PHE A 95 5.35 6.37 -21.08
C PHE A 95 4.59 5.48 -20.09
N ASP A 96 4.87 4.19 -20.11
CA ASP A 96 4.33 3.25 -19.14
C ASP A 96 5.13 3.34 -17.85
N PHE A 97 4.51 3.93 -16.84
CA PHE A 97 5.11 4.09 -15.53
C PHE A 97 4.76 2.90 -14.64
N VAL A 98 5.78 2.31 -14.03
CA VAL A 98 5.62 1.25 -13.02
C VAL A 98 6.53 1.58 -11.85
N ALA A 99 5.96 1.62 -10.65
CA ALA A 99 6.72 1.80 -9.42
C ALA A 99 6.28 0.78 -8.37
N ALA A 100 7.24 0.28 -7.61
CA ALA A 100 6.99 -0.56 -6.44
C ALA A 100 7.33 0.23 -5.17
N ILE A 101 6.41 0.26 -4.23
CA ILE A 101 6.53 0.96 -2.95
C ILE A 101 6.26 -0.07 -1.86
N PRO A 102 7.01 -0.09 -0.75
CA PRO A 102 6.67 -0.95 0.37
C PRO A 102 5.22 -0.75 0.80
N LEU A 103 4.51 -1.84 0.98
CA LEU A 103 3.14 -1.82 1.49
C LEU A 103 3.20 -1.44 2.97
N GLU A 104 2.47 -0.42 3.34
CA GLU A 104 2.30 0.05 4.72
C GLU A 104 0.84 -0.20 5.15
N GLU A 105 0.58 -0.25 6.43
CA GLU A 105 -0.77 -0.41 7.00
C GLU A 105 -1.62 0.86 6.84
N VAL A 106 -1.68 1.39 5.61
CA VAL A 106 -2.44 2.61 5.27
C VAL A 106 -3.34 2.33 4.08
N LEU A 107 -4.62 2.63 4.23
CA LEU A 107 -5.64 2.37 3.20
C LEU A 107 -5.63 3.37 2.05
N SER A 108 -5.15 4.59 2.28
CA SER A 108 -5.25 5.66 1.28
C SER A 108 -3.89 6.13 0.79
N TYR A 109 -3.77 6.25 -0.53
CA TYR A 109 -2.60 6.77 -1.21
C TYR A 109 -3.01 7.91 -2.14
N SER A 110 -2.27 9.00 -2.10
CA SER A 110 -2.38 10.12 -3.03
C SER A 110 -1.19 10.11 -3.98
N ILE A 111 -1.47 10.18 -5.26
CA ILE A 111 -0.48 10.20 -6.33
C ILE A 111 -0.56 11.52 -7.04
N GLU A 112 0.54 12.22 -7.10
CA GLU A 112 0.66 13.48 -7.83
C GLU A 112 1.57 13.30 -9.04
N VAL A 113 1.06 13.56 -10.23
CA VAL A 113 1.87 13.67 -11.45
C VAL A 113 2.15 15.13 -11.70
N ARG A 114 3.41 15.53 -11.63
CA ARG A 114 3.89 16.92 -11.78
C ARG A 114 4.79 17.05 -12.98
N ALA A 115 4.75 18.20 -13.63
CA ALA A 115 5.72 18.62 -14.63
C ALA A 115 5.96 20.12 -14.56
N LEU A 116 7.10 20.55 -15.06
CA LEU A 116 7.40 21.98 -15.15
C LEU A 116 6.36 22.70 -16.01
N PHE A 117 5.79 23.77 -15.48
CA PHE A 117 4.80 24.64 -16.16
C PHE A 117 3.49 23.94 -16.56
N ASN A 118 3.17 22.77 -15.99
CA ASN A 118 1.94 22.05 -16.24
C ASN A 118 1.08 21.95 -14.97
N LYS A 119 -0.21 21.70 -15.17
CA LYS A 119 -1.13 21.43 -14.07
C LYS A 119 -0.75 20.10 -13.40
N THR A 120 -0.68 20.10 -12.09
CA THR A 120 -0.52 18.88 -11.31
C THR A 120 -1.80 18.04 -11.42
N ILE A 121 -1.63 16.75 -11.70
CA ILE A 121 -2.72 15.77 -11.71
C ILE A 121 -2.67 15.03 -10.37
N PHE A 122 -3.82 14.97 -9.72
CA PHE A 122 -4.00 14.22 -8.46
C PHE A 122 -4.84 13.00 -8.72
N LEU A 123 -4.41 11.86 -8.19
CA LEU A 123 -5.11 10.60 -8.23
C LEU A 123 -5.11 10.05 -6.80
N ASP A 124 -6.28 9.80 -6.25
CA ASP A 124 -6.44 9.21 -4.94
C ASP A 124 -6.86 7.74 -5.11
N PHE A 125 -6.22 6.86 -4.35
CA PHE A 125 -6.52 5.44 -4.31
C PHE A 125 -6.80 5.03 -2.89
N GLU A 126 -7.89 4.32 -2.72
CA GLU A 126 -8.19 3.61 -1.49
C GLU A 126 -7.94 2.12 -1.71
N LEU A 127 -7.17 1.52 -0.82
CA LEU A 127 -6.98 0.08 -0.80
C LEU A 127 -8.13 -0.54 -0.01
N ASP A 128 -8.58 -1.69 -0.48
CA ASP A 128 -9.51 -2.51 0.28
C ASP A 128 -8.83 -3.00 1.57
N GLU A 129 -9.55 -3.07 2.67
CA GLU A 129 -9.05 -3.58 3.95
C GLU A 129 -8.46 -4.99 3.80
N SER A 130 -9.07 -5.83 2.96
CA SER A 130 -8.56 -7.15 2.59
C SER A 130 -7.18 -7.12 1.90
N THR A 131 -6.74 -5.97 1.42
CA THR A 131 -5.42 -5.79 0.81
C THR A 131 -4.33 -5.62 1.87
N ILE A 132 -4.68 -5.03 3.01
CA ILE A 132 -3.75 -4.77 4.13
C ILE A 132 -3.80 -5.91 5.15
N ASP A 133 -4.98 -6.45 5.42
CA ASP A 133 -5.20 -7.63 6.25
C ASP A 133 -5.74 -8.79 5.39
N PRO A 134 -4.87 -9.37 4.53
CA PRO A 134 -5.31 -10.32 3.52
C PRO A 134 -5.67 -11.68 4.08
N ILE A 135 -5.35 -11.94 5.38
CA ILE A 135 -5.58 -13.25 6.00
C ILE A 135 -6.47 -13.11 7.23
N LYS A 136 -7.54 -13.91 7.21
CA LYS A 136 -8.31 -14.20 8.39
C LYS A 136 -7.82 -15.51 9.01
N ALA A 137 -7.44 -15.46 10.29
CA ALA A 137 -7.08 -16.64 11.06
C ALA A 137 -8.19 -17.00 12.04
N GLU A 138 -8.48 -18.28 12.13
CA GLU A 138 -9.38 -18.86 13.13
C GLU A 138 -8.64 -19.98 13.87
N VAL A 139 -8.38 -19.77 15.16
CA VAL A 139 -7.70 -20.74 16.02
C VAL A 139 -8.73 -21.51 16.82
N TYR A 140 -8.81 -22.81 16.60
CA TYR A 140 -9.77 -23.68 17.27
C TYR A 140 -9.11 -24.37 18.46
N LEU A 141 -8.86 -23.62 19.52
CA LEU A 141 -8.27 -24.08 20.76
C LEU A 141 -9.31 -24.05 21.89
N PRO A 142 -9.42 -25.09 22.71
CA PRO A 142 -10.30 -25.06 23.88
C PRO A 142 -9.92 -23.91 24.83
N LYS A 143 -10.90 -23.23 25.39
CA LYS A 143 -10.69 -22.12 26.34
C LYS A 143 -10.07 -22.59 27.66
N LYS A 144 -10.29 -23.84 28.02
CA LYS A 144 -9.71 -24.50 29.20
C LYS A 144 -8.87 -25.68 28.78
N LEU A 145 -7.66 -25.82 29.30
CA LEU A 145 -6.74 -26.91 29.06
C LEU A 145 -6.35 -27.56 30.41
N VAL A 146 -5.97 -28.83 30.38
CA VAL A 146 -5.45 -29.53 31.55
C VAL A 146 -3.92 -29.48 31.54
N TYR A 147 -3.33 -29.18 32.69
CA TYR A 147 -1.88 -29.18 32.89
C TYR A 147 -1.24 -30.51 32.46
N GLY A 148 -0.15 -30.41 31.70
CA GLY A 148 0.64 -31.56 31.28
C GLY A 148 0.01 -32.45 30.20
N ARG A 149 -1.20 -32.13 29.73
CA ARG A 149 -1.86 -32.86 28.62
C ARG A 149 -1.52 -32.21 27.29
N GLU A 150 -1.23 -33.04 26.30
CA GLU A 150 -0.99 -32.61 24.93
C GLU A 150 -2.30 -32.31 24.21
N TYR A 151 -2.33 -31.21 23.47
CA TYR A 151 -3.44 -30.74 22.62
C TYR A 151 -2.95 -30.43 21.22
N THR A 152 -3.54 -31.14 20.25
CA THR A 152 -3.42 -30.75 18.85
C THR A 152 -4.63 -29.91 18.46
N TYR A 153 -4.41 -28.73 17.89
CA TYR A 153 -5.48 -27.81 17.51
C TYR A 153 -5.33 -27.36 16.07
N PRO A 154 -6.45 -27.27 15.33
CA PRO A 154 -6.44 -26.73 13.99
C PRO A 154 -6.42 -25.20 14.01
N VAL A 155 -5.73 -24.65 13.02
CA VAL A 155 -5.70 -23.24 12.69
C VAL A 155 -6.12 -23.12 11.24
N LYS A 156 -7.21 -22.43 10.98
CA LYS A 156 -7.71 -22.19 9.64
C LYS A 156 -7.27 -20.80 9.21
N LEU A 157 -6.51 -20.72 8.13
CA LEU A 157 -6.06 -19.48 7.49
C LEU A 157 -6.81 -19.30 6.18
N CYS A 158 -7.57 -18.21 6.03
CA CYS A 158 -8.32 -17.89 4.83
C CYS A 158 -7.74 -16.67 4.14
N ASN A 159 -7.50 -16.78 2.84
CA ASN A 159 -7.08 -15.66 2.01
C ASN A 159 -8.31 -14.85 1.57
N GLU A 160 -8.51 -13.69 2.17
CA GLU A 160 -9.59 -12.76 1.83
C GLU A 160 -9.17 -11.72 0.78
N SER A 161 -7.90 -11.75 0.34
CA SER A 161 -7.39 -10.84 -0.69
C SER A 161 -7.81 -11.24 -2.10
N ASN A 162 -7.58 -10.34 -3.03
CA ASN A 162 -7.85 -10.54 -4.45
C ASN A 162 -6.72 -11.25 -5.22
N ASN A 163 -5.65 -11.67 -4.53
CA ASN A 163 -4.48 -12.31 -5.12
C ASN A 163 -4.16 -13.63 -4.41
N ASP A 164 -3.44 -14.52 -5.09
CA ASP A 164 -2.83 -15.66 -4.43
C ASP A 164 -1.75 -15.17 -3.45
N LEU A 165 -1.66 -15.80 -2.29
CA LEU A 165 -0.66 -15.50 -1.28
C LEU A 165 0.36 -16.63 -1.23
N ASP A 166 1.56 -16.31 -1.62
CA ASP A 166 2.70 -17.22 -1.49
C ASP A 166 3.45 -16.91 -0.19
N GLU A 167 4.00 -17.95 0.45
CA GLU A 167 4.81 -17.81 1.66
C GLU A 167 4.11 -17.09 2.83
N VAL A 168 2.94 -17.58 3.20
CA VAL A 168 2.27 -17.18 4.44
C VAL A 168 2.94 -17.90 5.61
N TYR A 169 3.56 -17.14 6.49
CA TYR A 169 4.23 -17.65 7.68
C TYR A 169 3.26 -17.63 8.86
N TRP A 170 3.12 -18.79 9.51
CA TRP A 170 2.42 -18.95 10.77
C TRP A 170 3.40 -19.32 11.86
N ILE A 171 3.55 -18.48 12.87
CA ILE A 171 4.57 -18.62 13.92
C ILE A 171 3.89 -18.52 15.28
N PRO A 172 3.51 -19.66 15.90
CA PRO A 172 3.04 -19.65 17.28
C PRO A 172 4.20 -19.42 18.24
N SER A 173 3.93 -18.73 19.35
CA SER A 173 4.90 -18.47 20.42
C SER A 173 4.20 -18.29 21.76
N SER A 174 4.93 -18.43 22.85
CA SER A 174 4.42 -18.20 24.20
C SER A 174 5.47 -17.59 25.11
N SER A 175 5.06 -17.20 26.32
CA SER A 175 6.01 -16.83 27.37
C SER A 175 6.85 -18.05 27.78
N ALA A 176 8.11 -17.80 28.12
CA ALA A 176 9.06 -18.87 28.44
C ALA A 176 8.55 -19.79 29.55
N GLY A 177 8.51 -21.08 29.28
CA GLY A 177 8.12 -22.11 30.21
C GLY A 177 6.60 -22.25 30.46
N ASP A 178 5.75 -21.55 29.74
CA ASP A 178 4.30 -21.70 29.85
C ASP A 178 3.82 -22.99 29.18
N PHE A 179 4.48 -23.38 28.09
CA PHE A 179 4.22 -24.61 27.37
C PHE A 179 5.52 -25.41 27.19
N LYS A 180 5.42 -26.73 27.04
CA LYS A 180 6.59 -27.60 26.82
C LYS A 180 7.06 -27.68 25.39
N GLU A 181 6.32 -27.13 24.47
CA GLU A 181 6.53 -27.34 23.04
C GLU A 181 7.50 -26.40 22.39
N VAL A 182 8.10 -26.92 21.32
CA VAL A 182 8.79 -26.14 20.32
C VAL A 182 7.75 -25.74 19.29
N PHE A 183 7.46 -24.44 19.25
CA PHE A 183 6.59 -23.90 18.22
C PHE A 183 7.33 -23.85 16.90
N TYR A 184 6.84 -24.59 15.91
CA TYR A 184 7.42 -24.60 14.57
C TYR A 184 6.76 -23.53 13.71
N GLU A 185 7.61 -22.79 13.01
CA GLU A 185 7.17 -21.96 11.89
C GLU A 185 6.60 -22.85 10.79
N GLN A 186 5.41 -22.53 10.30
CA GLN A 186 4.79 -23.20 9.17
C GLN A 186 4.63 -22.22 8.03
N ILE A 187 4.94 -22.66 6.82
CA ILE A 187 4.85 -21.85 5.61
C ILE A 187 3.85 -22.49 4.68
N VAL A 188 2.87 -21.72 4.23
CA VAL A 188 1.83 -22.19 3.31
C VAL A 188 1.56 -21.18 2.22
N SER A 189 1.11 -21.68 1.07
CA SER A 189 0.58 -20.84 -0.01
C SER A 189 -0.93 -21.00 -0.04
N ILE A 190 -1.66 -19.88 -0.07
CA ILE A 190 -3.13 -19.87 -0.01
C ILE A 190 -3.66 -19.14 -1.24
N LYS A 191 -4.39 -19.87 -2.09
CA LYS A 191 -5.01 -19.27 -3.27
C LYS A 191 -6.08 -18.26 -2.90
N LYS A 192 -6.31 -17.30 -3.76
CA LYS A 192 -7.40 -16.33 -3.65
C LYS A 192 -8.72 -17.00 -3.28
N GLY A 193 -9.38 -16.50 -2.23
CA GLY A 193 -10.67 -16.97 -1.74
C GLY A 193 -10.67 -18.39 -1.16
N SER A 194 -9.47 -19.00 -0.96
CA SER A 194 -9.33 -20.33 -0.38
C SER A 194 -8.89 -20.26 1.07
N CYS A 195 -9.02 -21.37 1.79
CA CYS A 195 -8.51 -21.53 3.14
C CYS A 195 -7.62 -22.77 3.23
N GLU A 196 -6.60 -22.68 4.05
CA GLU A 196 -5.74 -23.80 4.44
C GLU A 196 -5.87 -24.07 5.93
N THR A 197 -5.79 -25.34 6.32
CA THR A 197 -5.85 -25.74 7.72
C THR A 197 -4.51 -26.31 8.17
N LEU A 198 -3.90 -25.63 9.11
CA LEU A 198 -2.68 -26.06 9.77
C LEU A 198 -3.02 -26.75 11.08
N TYR A 199 -2.11 -27.59 11.55
CA TYR A 199 -2.23 -28.23 12.87
C TYR A 199 -1.02 -27.87 13.71
N SER A 200 -1.27 -27.39 14.92
CA SER A 200 -0.23 -27.09 15.90
C SER A 200 -0.50 -27.88 17.18
N THR A 201 0.56 -28.19 17.89
CA THR A 201 0.50 -28.98 19.14
C THR A 201 1.08 -28.17 20.28
N LEU A 202 0.48 -28.25 21.46
CA LEU A 202 0.98 -27.61 22.66
C LEU A 202 0.70 -28.52 23.92
N THR A 203 1.54 -28.38 24.93
CA THR A 203 1.37 -29.01 26.22
C THR A 203 1.55 -27.95 27.30
N PRO A 204 0.49 -27.58 28.05
CA PRO A 204 0.61 -26.59 29.13
C PRO A 204 1.57 -27.07 30.22
N ASN A 205 2.50 -26.22 30.63
CA ASN A 205 3.52 -26.50 31.62
C ASN A 205 3.36 -25.72 32.93
N LYS A 206 2.30 -24.89 33.02
CA LYS A 206 1.89 -24.14 34.20
C LYS A 206 0.37 -24.11 34.30
N VAL A 207 -0.13 -23.93 35.53
CA VAL A 207 -1.56 -23.73 35.82
C VAL A 207 -1.86 -22.22 35.89
N GLY A 208 -3.06 -21.84 35.49
CA GLY A 208 -3.52 -20.43 35.48
C GLY A 208 -3.76 -19.91 34.07
N ASN A 209 -3.87 -18.60 33.95
CA ASN A 209 -4.07 -17.96 32.65
C ASN A 209 -2.74 -17.84 31.91
N LEU A 210 -2.60 -18.57 30.80
CA LEU A 210 -1.42 -18.55 29.96
C LEU A 210 -1.71 -17.80 28.67
N SER A 211 -0.69 -17.14 28.12
CA SER A 211 -0.78 -16.39 26.88
C SER A 211 -0.09 -17.13 25.75
N LEU A 212 -0.82 -17.30 24.66
CA LEU A 212 -0.33 -17.83 23.40
C LEU A 212 -0.40 -16.73 22.35
N PHE A 213 0.71 -16.47 21.70
CA PHE A 213 0.85 -15.45 20.66
C PHE A 213 0.97 -16.12 19.30
N PHE A 214 0.30 -15.59 18.33
CA PHE A 214 0.38 -16.02 16.94
C PHE A 214 0.87 -14.85 16.10
N LEU A 215 1.97 -15.06 15.40
CA LEU A 215 2.47 -14.13 14.41
C LEU A 215 2.18 -14.70 13.03
N MET A 216 1.43 -13.98 12.24
CA MET A 216 1.27 -14.19 10.81
C MET A 216 2.14 -13.20 10.06
N ARG A 217 2.88 -13.64 9.07
CA ARG A 217 3.69 -12.77 8.22
C ARG A 217 3.52 -13.12 6.75
N ILE A 218 3.31 -12.07 5.95
CA ILE A 218 3.23 -12.14 4.48
C ILE A 218 4.07 -11.01 3.94
N GLY A 219 5.25 -11.33 3.43
CA GLY A 219 6.21 -10.30 3.03
C GLY A 219 6.56 -9.38 4.20
N SER A 220 6.21 -8.10 4.13
CA SER A 220 6.42 -7.11 5.20
C SER A 220 5.22 -6.93 6.13
N ILE A 221 4.07 -7.53 5.83
CA ILE A 221 2.88 -7.42 6.67
C ILE A 221 3.01 -8.42 7.81
N GLU A 222 2.90 -7.95 9.04
CA GLU A 222 2.88 -8.76 10.25
C GLU A 222 1.59 -8.50 11.03
N LYS A 223 0.86 -9.57 11.34
CA LYS A 223 -0.31 -9.53 12.22
C LYS A 223 -0.04 -10.39 13.44
N ARG A 224 -0.36 -9.86 14.61
CA ARG A 224 -0.18 -10.55 15.89
C ARG A 224 -1.52 -10.74 16.56
N GLU A 225 -1.79 -11.95 16.98
CA GLU A 225 -2.97 -12.28 17.77
C GLU A 225 -2.56 -12.86 19.11
N LEU A 226 -3.34 -12.54 20.15
CA LEU A 226 -3.15 -13.04 21.50
C LEU A 226 -4.37 -13.87 21.89
N VAL A 227 -4.12 -15.10 22.31
CA VAL A 227 -5.13 -15.96 22.90
C VAL A 227 -4.76 -16.24 24.35
N VAL A 228 -5.67 -15.95 25.26
CA VAL A 228 -5.51 -16.26 26.68
C VAL A 228 -6.25 -17.57 26.97
N ILE A 229 -5.57 -18.51 27.59
CA ILE A 229 -6.05 -19.86 27.85
C ILE A 229 -6.00 -20.11 29.34
N GLU A 230 -7.09 -20.58 29.92
CA GLU A 230 -7.13 -21.05 31.31
C GLU A 230 -6.60 -22.48 31.38
N VAL A 231 -5.56 -22.72 32.17
CA VAL A 231 -5.01 -24.05 32.42
C VAL A 231 -5.35 -24.50 33.83
N ILE A 232 -6.07 -25.60 33.92
CA ILE A 232 -6.53 -26.20 35.17
C ILE A 232 -5.66 -27.43 35.53
N LYS A 233 -5.66 -27.78 36.78
CA LYS A 233 -4.78 -28.85 37.27
C LYS A 233 -5.31 -30.25 36.94
N ASN A 234 -6.61 -30.48 37.08
CA ASN A 234 -7.26 -31.76 36.92
C ASN A 234 -8.46 -31.70 35.98
N GLU A 235 -8.84 -32.82 35.36
CA GLU A 235 -10.02 -32.93 34.50
C GLU A 235 -11.35 -32.67 35.22
N GLU A 236 -11.43 -32.89 36.52
CA GLU A 236 -12.62 -32.66 37.34
C GLU A 236 -13.01 -31.17 37.36
N ASP A 237 -12.03 -30.27 37.20
CA ASP A 237 -12.22 -28.81 37.16
C ASP A 237 -12.76 -28.32 35.80
N LEU A 238 -12.85 -29.17 34.78
CA LEU A 238 -13.40 -28.83 33.44
C LEU A 238 -14.91 -28.60 33.46
N ASN A 239 -15.62 -29.22 34.43
CA ASN A 239 -17.09 -29.23 34.51
C ASN A 239 -17.65 -28.21 35.52
N GLN A 240 -16.82 -27.38 36.10
CA GLN A 240 -17.20 -26.26 36.97
C GLN A 240 -17.07 -24.93 36.21
#